data_b7d945e2757e2ab0d5c708e3b0618c67
#
_entry.id   b7d945e2757e2ab0d5c708e3b0618c67
#
_cell.length_a   1.000
_cell.length_b   1.000
_cell.length_c   1.000
_cell.angle_alpha   90.00
_cell.angle_beta   90.00
_cell.angle_gamma   90.00
#
_symmetry.space_group_name_H-M   'P 1'
#
loop_
_entity.id
_entity.type
_entity.pdbx_description
1 polymer ?
#
loop_
_entity_poly.entity_id
_entity_poly.type
_entity_poly.pdbx_seq_one_letter_code
_entity_poly.pdbx_strand_id
1 'polypeptide(L)'
;MSLELKLSGKTAIVTGGSAGIGLATAKALYSEGVNVAIAARNQERLDRAVADIQSLPTPGAKVIAISADLTKAEDIEKVVSTTLAQFNQIDILINNAGSARAGSFLESTDDLFLDAWNLKLLGYIRLVRAVVPHQKSRGDGRIVNIIGGAGRTPRPNFLAGGTSNAALLNFTKGISKELAEYKIRINAISPGATATDRAETLARQNAQAQGITVEEVKAQNIQSIPLKRIAQPEEIAALALFLVSDLAASITGTEIIVDGGSTPGV
;
A
#
# COMPACT_ATOMS: atom_id res chain seq x y z
N MET A 1 -5.80 4.74 29.77
CA MET A 1 -5.13 5.70 28.87
C MET A 1 -5.58 5.38 27.46
N SER A 2 -6.21 6.30 26.73
CA SER A 2 -6.40 6.16 25.30
C SER A 2 -5.05 6.38 24.62
N LEU A 3 -4.68 5.51 23.69
CA LEU A 3 -3.47 5.68 22.89
C LEU A 3 -3.74 6.76 21.84
N GLU A 4 -3.14 7.93 21.99
CA GLU A 4 -3.25 9.01 21.01
C GLU A 4 -2.21 8.82 19.91
N LEU A 5 -2.66 8.72 18.66
CA LEU A 5 -1.80 8.55 17.48
C LEU A 5 -1.09 9.85 17.06
N LYS A 6 -1.62 11.02 17.45
CA LYS A 6 -1.10 12.37 17.12
C LYS A 6 -0.94 12.61 15.62
N LEU A 7 -1.98 12.25 14.86
CA LEU A 7 -1.99 12.36 13.41
C LEU A 7 -2.81 13.56 12.89
N SER A 8 -3.67 14.13 13.71
CA SER A 8 -4.54 15.24 13.32
C SER A 8 -3.76 16.42 12.73
N GLY A 9 -4.26 16.98 11.63
CA GLY A 9 -3.66 18.07 10.89
C GLY A 9 -2.48 17.68 9.97
N LYS A 10 -2.02 16.43 9.99
CA LYS A 10 -1.03 15.93 9.03
C LYS A 10 -1.65 15.73 7.65
N THR A 11 -0.79 15.58 6.64
CA THR A 11 -1.20 15.32 5.25
C THR A 11 -0.59 14.02 4.75
N ALA A 12 -1.41 13.17 4.16
CA ALA A 12 -1.03 11.88 3.60
C ALA A 12 -1.31 11.79 2.10
N ILE A 13 -0.40 11.17 1.36
CA ILE A 13 -0.63 10.62 0.03
C ILE A 13 -0.86 9.12 0.17
N VAL A 14 -1.97 8.60 -0.40
CA VAL A 14 -2.28 7.17 -0.44
C VAL A 14 -2.45 6.73 -1.88
N THR A 15 -1.51 5.95 -2.38
CA THR A 15 -1.60 5.41 -3.74
C THR A 15 -2.44 4.14 -3.79
N GLY A 16 -3.21 3.96 -4.88
CA GLY A 16 -4.22 2.91 -4.93
C GLY A 16 -5.35 3.12 -3.93
N GLY A 17 -5.60 4.37 -3.52
CA GLY A 17 -6.57 4.75 -2.49
C GLY A 17 -8.04 4.63 -2.89
N SER A 18 -8.34 4.17 -4.10
CA SER A 18 -9.71 4.06 -4.61
C SER A 18 -10.41 2.72 -4.28
N ALA A 19 -9.72 1.75 -3.69
CA ALA A 19 -10.28 0.44 -3.33
C ALA A 19 -9.40 -0.33 -2.34
N GLY A 20 -9.95 -1.37 -1.73
CA GLY A 20 -9.25 -2.37 -0.91
C GLY A 20 -8.42 -1.76 0.22
N ILE A 21 -7.18 -2.25 0.39
CA ILE A 21 -6.27 -1.80 1.47
C ILE A 21 -6.01 -0.30 1.41
N GLY A 22 -5.82 0.27 0.21
CA GLY A 22 -5.57 1.70 0.05
C GLY A 22 -6.75 2.55 0.50
N LEU A 23 -7.98 2.17 0.15
CA LEU A 23 -9.20 2.87 0.59
C LEU A 23 -9.39 2.73 2.11
N ALA A 24 -9.22 1.54 2.67
CA ALA A 24 -9.31 1.33 4.11
C ALA A 24 -8.26 2.18 4.87
N THR A 25 -7.02 2.26 4.35
CA THR A 25 -5.96 3.09 4.93
C THR A 25 -6.30 4.59 4.82
N ALA A 26 -6.84 5.03 3.67
CA ALA A 26 -7.27 6.41 3.48
C ALA A 26 -8.39 6.80 4.45
N LYS A 27 -9.40 5.93 4.64
CA LYS A 27 -10.49 6.11 5.62
C LYS A 27 -9.94 6.20 7.03
N ALA A 28 -9.07 5.29 7.41
CA ALA A 28 -8.48 5.25 8.74
C ALA A 28 -7.66 6.51 9.04
N LEU A 29 -6.83 6.97 8.11
CA LEU A 29 -6.08 8.23 8.24
C LEU A 29 -7.04 9.44 8.36
N TYR A 30 -8.06 9.50 7.50
CA TYR A 30 -9.04 10.58 7.53
C TYR A 30 -9.77 10.64 8.88
N SER A 31 -10.16 9.49 9.45
CA SER A 31 -10.82 9.41 10.76
C SER A 31 -9.95 9.93 11.91
N GLU A 32 -8.63 9.91 11.76
CA GLU A 32 -7.66 10.48 12.70
C GLU A 32 -7.38 11.98 12.44
N GLY A 33 -8.16 12.64 11.59
CA GLY A 33 -8.01 14.06 11.28
C GLY A 33 -6.88 14.37 10.30
N VAL A 34 -6.43 13.41 9.52
CA VAL A 34 -5.39 13.59 8.48
C VAL A 34 -6.03 14.08 7.19
N ASN A 35 -5.45 15.09 6.55
CA ASN A 35 -5.78 15.42 5.16
C ASN A 35 -5.26 14.35 4.23
N VAL A 36 -6.08 13.86 3.31
CA VAL A 36 -5.72 12.70 2.47
C VAL A 36 -5.80 13.04 0.99
N ALA A 37 -4.73 12.82 0.25
CA ALA A 37 -4.72 12.77 -1.21
C ALA A 37 -4.70 11.32 -1.66
N ILE A 38 -5.79 10.84 -2.28
CA ILE A 38 -5.85 9.50 -2.87
C ILE A 38 -5.48 9.56 -4.34
N ALA A 39 -4.57 8.68 -4.79
CA ALA A 39 -4.12 8.62 -6.18
C ALA A 39 -4.41 7.23 -6.79
N ALA A 40 -5.04 7.21 -7.96
CA ALA A 40 -5.31 6.01 -8.77
C ALA A 40 -5.63 6.40 -10.21
N ARG A 41 -5.72 5.41 -11.13
CA ARG A 41 -5.97 5.69 -12.56
C ARG A 41 -7.42 5.99 -12.91
N ASN A 42 -8.38 5.38 -12.22
CA ASN A 42 -9.80 5.46 -12.56
C ASN A 42 -10.49 6.58 -11.78
N GLN A 43 -10.90 7.64 -12.48
CA GLN A 43 -11.52 8.82 -11.88
C GLN A 43 -12.86 8.49 -11.20
N GLU A 44 -13.74 7.71 -11.81
CA GLU A 44 -15.04 7.37 -11.23
C GLU A 44 -14.92 6.60 -9.90
N ARG A 45 -13.90 5.69 -9.81
CA ARG A 45 -13.62 4.99 -8.55
C ARG A 45 -13.04 5.94 -7.51
N LEU A 46 -12.23 6.91 -7.92
CA LEU A 46 -11.70 7.94 -7.02
C LEU A 46 -12.84 8.82 -6.48
N ASP A 47 -13.78 9.23 -7.31
CA ASP A 47 -14.90 10.08 -6.91
C ASP A 47 -15.79 9.37 -5.89
N ARG A 48 -16.09 8.08 -6.13
CA ARG A 48 -16.79 7.23 -5.15
C ARG A 48 -16.04 7.08 -3.85
N ALA A 49 -14.72 6.85 -3.92
CA ALA A 49 -13.89 6.73 -2.74
C ALA A 49 -13.84 8.04 -1.92
N VAL A 50 -13.78 9.20 -2.59
CA VAL A 50 -13.87 10.50 -1.92
C VAL A 50 -15.19 10.66 -1.19
N ALA A 51 -16.32 10.37 -1.86
CA ALA A 51 -17.64 10.44 -1.24
C ALA A 51 -17.76 9.53 -0.01
N ASP A 52 -17.20 8.33 -0.12
CA ASP A 52 -17.19 7.31 0.94
C ASP A 52 -16.32 7.75 2.14
N ILE A 53 -15.15 8.36 1.89
CA ILE A 53 -14.30 8.93 2.94
C ILE A 53 -14.96 10.14 3.60
N GLN A 54 -15.56 11.05 2.82
CA GLN A 54 -16.22 12.24 3.33
C GLN A 54 -17.47 11.95 4.16
N SER A 55 -18.08 10.77 4.00
CA SER A 55 -19.20 10.35 4.85
C SER A 55 -18.81 10.07 6.31
N LEU A 56 -17.52 9.95 6.60
CA LEU A 56 -17.01 9.73 7.96
C LEU A 56 -17.08 11.05 8.76
N PRO A 57 -17.55 11.00 10.01
CA PRO A 57 -17.72 12.20 10.83
C PRO A 57 -16.39 12.72 11.39
N THR A 58 -15.59 13.36 10.55
CA THR A 58 -14.28 13.89 10.94
C THR A 58 -14.19 15.39 10.62
N PRO A 59 -14.55 16.27 11.57
CA PRO A 59 -14.47 17.71 11.35
C PRO A 59 -13.05 18.19 11.04
N GLY A 60 -12.89 18.99 9.99
CA GLY A 60 -11.65 19.68 9.65
C GLY A 60 -10.70 18.94 8.72
N ALA A 61 -10.78 17.62 8.62
CA ALA A 61 -9.99 16.87 7.64
C ALA A 61 -10.55 17.04 6.22
N LYS A 62 -9.69 17.00 5.22
CA LYS A 62 -10.06 17.08 3.80
C LYS A 62 -9.53 15.88 3.04
N VAL A 63 -10.24 15.48 2.00
CA VAL A 63 -9.81 14.46 1.06
C VAL A 63 -9.89 14.99 -0.37
N ILE A 64 -8.87 14.69 -1.19
CA ILE A 64 -8.84 14.98 -2.62
C ILE A 64 -8.51 13.72 -3.42
N ALA A 65 -9.00 13.68 -4.64
CA ALA A 65 -8.70 12.65 -5.62
C ALA A 65 -7.73 13.17 -6.68
N ILE A 66 -6.76 12.35 -7.06
CA ILE A 66 -5.80 12.67 -8.13
C ILE A 66 -5.74 11.49 -9.08
N SER A 67 -6.27 11.68 -10.30
CA SER A 67 -6.12 10.67 -11.36
C SER A 67 -4.67 10.69 -11.86
N ALA A 68 -3.98 9.55 -11.69
CA ALA A 68 -2.56 9.42 -12.00
C ALA A 68 -2.19 7.96 -12.37
N ASP A 69 -1.33 7.82 -13.36
CA ASP A 69 -0.66 6.56 -13.71
C ASP A 69 0.78 6.59 -13.16
N LEU A 70 1.02 5.85 -12.10
CA LEU A 70 2.32 5.83 -11.42
C LEU A 70 3.45 5.17 -12.21
N THR A 71 3.19 4.70 -13.42
CA THR A 71 4.24 4.31 -14.38
C THR A 71 4.88 5.51 -15.05
N LYS A 72 4.25 6.68 -14.99
CA LYS A 72 4.66 7.93 -15.63
C LYS A 72 5.24 8.91 -14.62
N ALA A 73 6.39 9.49 -14.94
CA ALA A 73 7.07 10.43 -14.05
C ALA A 73 6.25 11.74 -13.87
N GLU A 74 5.65 12.24 -14.95
CA GLU A 74 4.81 13.43 -14.91
C GLU A 74 3.60 13.28 -14.00
N ASP A 75 3.00 12.09 -13.93
CA ASP A 75 1.87 11.85 -13.06
C ASP A 75 2.29 11.73 -11.58
N ILE A 76 3.50 11.25 -11.31
CA ILE A 76 4.07 11.27 -9.96
C ILE A 76 4.31 12.71 -9.48
N GLU A 77 4.89 13.57 -10.34
CA GLU A 77 5.05 14.99 -10.06
C GLU A 77 3.70 15.69 -9.84
N LYS A 78 2.69 15.35 -10.64
CA LYS A 78 1.33 15.84 -10.48
C LYS A 78 0.75 15.45 -9.11
N VAL A 79 0.92 14.21 -8.65
CA VAL A 79 0.43 13.77 -7.34
C VAL A 79 1.05 14.61 -6.23
N VAL A 80 2.36 14.82 -6.26
CA VAL A 80 3.09 15.59 -5.24
C VAL A 80 2.71 17.07 -5.30
N SER A 81 2.78 17.70 -6.47
CA SER A 81 2.48 19.14 -6.63
C SER A 81 1.04 19.49 -6.30
N THR A 82 0.06 18.67 -6.72
CA THR A 82 -1.35 18.87 -6.38
C THR A 82 -1.58 18.76 -4.89
N THR A 83 -0.95 17.77 -4.21
CA THR A 83 -1.07 17.62 -2.76
C THR A 83 -0.50 18.83 -2.03
N LEU A 84 0.67 19.32 -2.44
CA LEU A 84 1.30 20.51 -1.87
C LEU A 84 0.47 21.78 -2.13
N ALA A 85 -0.07 21.96 -3.32
CA ALA A 85 -0.92 23.11 -3.64
C ALA A 85 -2.19 23.15 -2.78
N GLN A 86 -2.74 21.97 -2.43
CA GLN A 86 -3.97 21.88 -1.64
C GLN A 86 -3.73 21.95 -0.12
N PHE A 87 -2.63 21.37 0.37
CA PHE A 87 -2.41 21.16 1.82
C PHE A 87 -1.12 21.79 2.35
N ASN A 88 -0.27 22.33 1.50
CA ASN A 88 1.02 22.97 1.80
C ASN A 88 2.08 22.04 2.42
N GLN A 89 1.78 20.75 2.61
CA GLN A 89 2.69 19.81 3.27
C GLN A 89 2.41 18.37 2.85
N ILE A 90 3.41 17.48 3.03
CA ILE A 90 3.28 16.03 2.90
C ILE A 90 4.05 15.40 4.05
N ASP A 91 3.34 14.87 5.03
CA ASP A 91 3.92 14.23 6.21
C ASP A 91 4.01 12.71 6.03
N ILE A 92 3.05 12.13 5.34
CA ILE A 92 2.84 10.69 5.23
C ILE A 92 2.76 10.28 3.76
N LEU A 93 3.47 9.19 3.41
CA LEU A 93 3.33 8.52 2.12
C LEU A 93 2.95 7.04 2.36
N ILE A 94 1.81 6.62 1.82
CA ILE A 94 1.39 5.22 1.77
C ILE A 94 1.50 4.74 0.32
N ASN A 95 2.56 4.01 0.03
CA ASN A 95 2.72 3.31 -1.23
C ASN A 95 1.94 2.00 -1.19
N ASN A 96 0.81 1.94 -1.90
CA ASN A 96 -0.04 0.76 -1.94
C ASN A 96 -0.43 0.36 -3.37
N ALA A 97 -0.36 1.27 -4.35
CA ALA A 97 -0.68 0.96 -5.73
C ALA A 97 0.22 -0.13 -6.30
N GLY A 98 -0.35 -1.18 -6.82
CA GLY A 98 0.42 -2.23 -7.47
C GLY A 98 -0.47 -3.34 -7.99
N SER A 99 -0.07 -3.89 -9.13
CA SER A 99 -0.67 -5.10 -9.69
C SER A 99 0.40 -5.88 -10.43
N ALA A 100 0.34 -7.19 -10.37
CA ALA A 100 1.08 -8.08 -11.23
C ALA A 100 0.14 -9.20 -11.66
N ARG A 101 0.28 -9.66 -12.89
CA ARG A 101 -0.46 -10.82 -13.38
C ARG A 101 0.26 -12.09 -12.94
N ALA A 102 -0.50 -13.12 -12.62
CA ALA A 102 0.02 -14.45 -12.44
C ALA A 102 0.21 -15.11 -13.82
N GLY A 103 1.16 -16.03 -13.91
CA GLY A 103 1.43 -16.79 -15.14
C GLY A 103 2.52 -17.82 -14.94
N SER A 104 2.59 -18.79 -15.86
CA SER A 104 3.71 -19.75 -15.95
C SER A 104 4.99 -19.02 -16.34
N PHE A 105 6.13 -19.36 -15.72
CA PHE A 105 7.40 -18.74 -16.05
C PHE A 105 7.78 -18.96 -17.52
N LEU A 106 7.58 -20.15 -18.03
CA LEU A 106 7.96 -20.50 -19.42
C LEU A 106 7.12 -19.78 -20.48
N GLU A 107 5.94 -19.25 -20.09
CA GLU A 107 5.04 -18.49 -20.97
C GLU A 107 5.14 -16.99 -20.71
N SER A 108 5.90 -16.58 -19.71
CA SER A 108 6.02 -15.17 -19.33
C SER A 108 6.98 -14.44 -20.26
N THR A 109 6.55 -13.27 -20.73
CA THR A 109 7.39 -12.36 -21.52
C THR A 109 8.11 -11.37 -20.62
N ASP A 110 9.15 -10.72 -21.12
CA ASP A 110 9.83 -9.61 -20.42
C ASP A 110 8.84 -8.50 -20.03
N ASP A 111 7.88 -8.19 -20.91
CA ASP A 111 6.86 -7.16 -20.64
C ASP A 111 6.04 -7.46 -19.39
N LEU A 112 5.76 -8.74 -19.09
CA LEU A 112 5.06 -9.10 -17.85
C LEU A 112 5.83 -8.62 -16.61
N PHE A 113 7.15 -8.77 -16.63
CA PHE A 113 8.04 -8.34 -15.56
C PHE A 113 8.19 -6.83 -15.55
N LEU A 114 8.46 -6.23 -16.70
CA LEU A 114 8.65 -4.78 -16.84
C LEU A 114 7.40 -3.99 -16.42
N ASP A 115 6.20 -4.43 -16.79
CA ASP A 115 4.94 -3.81 -16.36
C ASP A 115 4.79 -3.85 -14.82
N ALA A 116 5.03 -5.01 -14.21
CA ALA A 116 4.94 -5.15 -12.76
C ALA A 116 6.00 -4.30 -12.04
N TRP A 117 7.24 -4.30 -12.53
CA TRP A 117 8.34 -3.53 -11.95
C TRP A 117 8.16 -2.03 -12.16
N ASN A 118 7.71 -1.59 -13.34
CA ASN A 118 7.51 -0.17 -13.61
C ASN A 118 6.42 0.43 -12.72
N LEU A 119 5.30 -0.27 -12.56
CA LEU A 119 4.20 0.20 -11.73
C LEU A 119 4.55 0.13 -10.23
N LYS A 120 4.97 -1.02 -9.73
CA LYS A 120 5.13 -1.22 -8.30
C LYS A 120 6.51 -0.83 -7.81
N LEU A 121 7.57 -1.45 -8.33
CA LEU A 121 8.93 -1.20 -7.84
C LEU A 121 9.36 0.24 -8.15
N LEU A 122 9.38 0.62 -9.42
CA LEU A 122 9.82 1.96 -9.81
C LEU A 122 8.82 3.04 -9.39
N GLY A 123 7.51 2.76 -9.41
CA GLY A 123 6.48 3.68 -8.91
C GLY A 123 6.71 4.07 -7.45
N TYR A 124 6.98 3.10 -6.56
CA TYR A 124 7.28 3.37 -5.15
C TYR A 124 8.60 4.14 -4.98
N ILE A 125 9.66 3.74 -5.68
CA ILE A 125 10.95 4.42 -5.63
C ILE A 125 10.81 5.88 -6.10
N ARG A 126 10.09 6.12 -7.20
CA ARG A 126 9.85 7.47 -7.74
C ARG A 126 9.07 8.35 -6.76
N LEU A 127 8.00 7.79 -6.13
CA LEU A 127 7.22 8.52 -5.13
C LEU A 127 8.03 8.84 -3.89
N VAL A 128 8.81 7.91 -3.37
CA VAL A 128 9.73 8.19 -2.26
C VAL A 128 10.70 9.31 -2.63
N ARG A 129 11.31 9.25 -3.81
CA ARG A 129 12.23 10.28 -4.31
C ARG A 129 11.58 11.65 -4.45
N ALA A 130 10.32 11.69 -4.89
CA ALA A 130 9.57 12.96 -5.08
C ALA A 130 9.08 13.55 -3.74
N VAL A 131 8.74 12.72 -2.75
CA VAL A 131 8.19 13.18 -1.45
C VAL A 131 9.28 13.53 -0.45
N VAL A 132 10.38 12.78 -0.40
CA VAL A 132 11.46 12.93 0.60
C VAL A 132 12.03 14.34 0.69
N PRO A 133 12.27 15.10 -0.38
CA PRO A 133 12.76 16.49 -0.27
C PRO A 133 11.85 17.39 0.57
N HIS A 134 10.53 17.21 0.48
CA HIS A 134 9.53 17.97 1.24
C HIS A 134 9.51 17.54 2.72
N GLN A 135 9.58 16.24 2.99
CA GLN A 135 9.68 15.71 4.35
C GLN A 135 11.01 16.13 5.02
N LYS A 136 12.11 16.09 4.27
CA LYS A 136 13.44 16.53 4.73
C LYS A 136 13.45 18.00 5.15
N SER A 137 12.85 18.89 4.34
CA SER A 137 12.78 20.32 4.68
C SER A 137 11.98 20.60 5.97
N ARG A 138 11.09 19.70 6.35
CA ARG A 138 10.29 19.78 7.58
C ARG A 138 10.94 19.07 8.76
N GLY A 139 11.94 18.21 8.54
CA GLY A 139 12.59 17.39 9.57
C GLY A 139 11.65 16.34 10.19
N ASP A 140 10.61 15.92 9.48
CA ASP A 140 9.66 14.86 9.88
C ASP A 140 9.06 14.20 8.63
N GLY A 141 8.99 12.88 8.60
CA GLY A 141 8.38 12.14 7.50
C GLY A 141 8.10 10.68 7.85
N ARG A 142 7.03 10.14 7.28
CA ARG A 142 6.60 8.77 7.54
C ARG A 142 6.17 8.11 6.26
N ILE A 143 6.83 7.00 5.92
CA ILE A 143 6.59 6.26 4.68
C ILE A 143 6.24 4.82 5.03
N VAL A 144 5.16 4.30 4.45
CA VAL A 144 4.79 2.89 4.55
C VAL A 144 4.63 2.31 3.15
N ASN A 145 5.36 1.25 2.87
CA ASN A 145 5.27 0.47 1.64
C ASN A 145 4.41 -0.78 1.88
N ILE A 146 3.24 -0.86 1.26
CA ILE A 146 2.39 -2.07 1.27
C ILE A 146 2.91 -3.01 0.18
N ILE A 147 3.61 -4.06 0.58
CA ILE A 147 4.39 -4.89 -0.34
C ILE A 147 3.64 -6.18 -0.67
N GLY A 148 3.66 -7.16 0.22
CA GLY A 148 3.02 -8.46 0.07
C GLY A 148 3.96 -9.64 0.28
N GLY A 149 3.43 -10.73 0.85
CA GLY A 149 4.20 -11.88 1.33
C GLY A 149 5.04 -12.63 0.28
N ALA A 150 4.71 -12.49 -1.03
CA ALA A 150 5.47 -13.14 -2.10
C ALA A 150 6.93 -12.63 -2.26
N GLY A 151 7.30 -11.55 -1.57
CA GLY A 151 8.69 -11.10 -1.49
C GLY A 151 9.57 -12.01 -0.63
N ARG A 152 8.99 -12.65 0.38
CA ARG A 152 9.68 -13.62 1.26
C ARG A 152 9.38 -15.06 0.91
N THR A 153 8.15 -15.34 0.49
CA THR A 153 7.70 -16.68 0.12
C THR A 153 7.34 -16.68 -1.36
N PRO A 154 8.32 -16.91 -2.26
CA PRO A 154 8.10 -16.87 -3.71
C PRO A 154 7.07 -17.90 -4.15
N ARG A 155 6.25 -17.51 -5.14
CA ARG A 155 5.26 -18.41 -5.75
C ARG A 155 5.62 -18.60 -7.22
N PRO A 156 5.72 -19.84 -7.73
CA PRO A 156 6.14 -20.10 -9.12
C PRO A 156 5.31 -19.38 -10.17
N ASN A 157 4.03 -19.19 -9.90
CA ASN A 157 3.10 -18.52 -10.82
C ASN A 157 2.97 -17.00 -10.59
N PHE A 158 3.82 -16.39 -9.75
CA PHE A 158 3.74 -14.98 -9.41
C PHE A 158 5.11 -14.29 -9.35
N LEU A 159 6.04 -14.69 -10.21
CA LEU A 159 7.44 -14.26 -10.13
C LEU A 159 7.63 -12.77 -10.38
N ALA A 160 6.93 -12.18 -11.35
CA ALA A 160 7.00 -10.73 -11.62
C ALA A 160 6.60 -9.89 -10.40
N GLY A 161 5.53 -10.29 -9.68
CA GLY A 161 5.13 -9.65 -8.43
C GLY A 161 6.06 -9.98 -7.27
N GLY A 162 6.51 -11.23 -7.15
CA GLY A 162 7.42 -11.68 -6.10
C GLY A 162 8.76 -10.96 -6.13
N THR A 163 9.37 -10.85 -7.30
CA THR A 163 10.66 -10.15 -7.49
C THR A 163 10.55 -8.66 -7.19
N SER A 164 9.46 -7.98 -7.62
CA SER A 164 9.24 -6.58 -7.25
C SER A 164 9.03 -6.40 -5.75
N ASN A 165 8.35 -7.33 -5.08
CA ASN A 165 8.16 -7.30 -3.64
C ASN A 165 9.50 -7.49 -2.90
N ALA A 166 10.32 -8.46 -3.28
CA ALA A 166 11.64 -8.69 -2.69
C ALA A 166 12.56 -7.47 -2.85
N ALA A 167 12.58 -6.87 -4.05
CA ALA A 167 13.33 -5.65 -4.31
C ALA A 167 12.87 -4.48 -3.43
N LEU A 168 11.55 -4.32 -3.19
CA LEU A 168 11.01 -3.29 -2.32
C LEU A 168 11.33 -3.51 -0.83
N LEU A 169 11.42 -4.76 -0.37
CA LEU A 169 11.89 -5.07 0.99
C LEU A 169 13.34 -4.63 1.16
N ASN A 170 14.21 -4.99 0.19
CA ASN A 170 15.61 -4.55 0.18
C ASN A 170 15.71 -3.02 0.12
N PHE A 171 14.98 -2.36 -0.77
CA PHE A 171 14.94 -0.90 -0.89
C PHE A 171 14.50 -0.23 0.42
N THR A 172 13.42 -0.71 1.04
CA THR A 172 12.90 -0.16 2.30
C THR A 172 13.97 -0.22 3.39
N LYS A 173 14.65 -1.35 3.53
CA LYS A 173 15.73 -1.53 4.51
C LYS A 173 16.95 -0.67 4.15
N GLY A 174 17.35 -0.66 2.91
CA GLY A 174 18.54 0.05 2.44
C GLY A 174 18.46 1.54 2.69
N ILE A 175 17.37 2.18 2.22
CA ILE A 175 17.21 3.64 2.30
C ILE A 175 16.87 4.13 3.72
N SER A 176 16.38 3.27 4.60
CA SER A 176 15.94 3.66 5.95
C SER A 176 17.04 4.33 6.78
N LYS A 177 18.29 3.94 6.56
CA LYS A 177 19.46 4.51 7.27
C LYS A 177 19.72 5.97 6.85
N GLU A 178 19.69 6.23 5.54
CA GLU A 178 19.84 7.58 4.99
C GLU A 178 18.69 8.50 5.44
N LEU A 179 17.46 8.00 5.34
CA LEU A 179 16.28 8.78 5.70
C LEU A 179 16.21 9.12 7.21
N ALA A 180 16.75 8.25 8.06
CA ALA A 180 16.79 8.47 9.50
C ALA A 180 17.59 9.73 9.89
N GLU A 181 18.61 10.12 9.13
CA GLU A 181 19.37 11.35 9.33
C GLU A 181 18.49 12.60 9.24
N TYR A 182 17.38 12.51 8.49
CA TYR A 182 16.39 13.57 8.30
C TYR A 182 15.14 13.39 9.17
N LYS A 183 15.15 12.45 10.13
CA LYS A 183 13.99 12.07 10.96
C LYS A 183 12.82 11.53 10.12
N ILE A 184 13.11 10.92 8.99
CA ILE A 184 12.12 10.26 8.14
C ILE A 184 12.17 8.75 8.40
N ARG A 185 11.02 8.15 8.72
CA ARG A 185 10.88 6.71 8.94
C ARG A 185 10.25 6.07 7.72
N ILE A 186 10.77 4.93 7.31
CA ILE A 186 10.21 4.12 6.22
C ILE A 186 10.10 2.66 6.66
N ASN A 187 8.92 2.06 6.54
CA ASN A 187 8.66 0.68 6.91
C ASN A 187 7.83 -0.03 5.81
N ALA A 188 7.82 -1.34 5.88
CA ALA A 188 7.05 -2.19 4.99
C ALA A 188 5.97 -2.95 5.76
N ILE A 189 4.82 -3.13 5.14
CA ILE A 189 3.81 -4.12 5.54
C ILE A 189 3.71 -5.14 4.43
N SER A 190 3.75 -6.42 4.78
CA SER A 190 3.56 -7.53 3.85
C SER A 190 2.25 -8.28 4.16
N PRO A 191 1.14 -7.87 3.56
CA PRO A 191 -0.11 -8.60 3.69
C PRO A 191 -0.05 -9.97 3.02
N GLY A 192 -0.70 -10.95 3.64
CA GLY A 192 -1.09 -12.19 3.00
C GLY A 192 -2.40 -12.05 2.22
N ALA A 193 -3.22 -13.09 2.23
CA ALA A 193 -4.56 -13.04 1.67
C ALA A 193 -5.42 -12.01 2.43
N THR A 194 -5.93 -11.01 1.70
CA THR A 194 -6.73 -9.92 2.25
C THR A 194 -8.04 -9.82 1.47
N ALA A 195 -9.16 -9.63 2.18
CA ALA A 195 -10.52 -9.56 1.61
C ALA A 195 -10.72 -8.28 0.81
N THR A 196 -10.46 -8.34 -0.50
CA THR A 196 -10.56 -7.21 -1.43
C THR A 196 -11.26 -7.66 -2.71
N ASP A 197 -11.79 -6.72 -3.50
CA ASP A 197 -12.36 -7.00 -4.83
C ASP A 197 -11.37 -7.74 -5.74
N ARG A 198 -10.07 -7.45 -5.58
CA ARG A 198 -9.02 -8.15 -6.31
C ARG A 198 -8.91 -9.62 -5.89
N ALA A 199 -8.99 -9.92 -4.59
CA ALA A 199 -8.97 -11.30 -4.10
C ALA A 199 -10.19 -12.07 -4.62
N GLU A 200 -11.35 -11.44 -4.67
CA GLU A 200 -12.57 -12.01 -5.25
C GLU A 200 -12.40 -12.31 -6.75
N THR A 201 -11.82 -11.36 -7.50
CA THR A 201 -11.56 -11.55 -8.93
C THR A 201 -10.59 -12.71 -9.18
N LEU A 202 -9.53 -12.81 -8.38
CA LEU A 202 -8.56 -13.91 -8.45
C LEU A 202 -9.20 -15.25 -8.07
N ALA A 203 -10.08 -15.27 -7.06
CA ALA A 203 -10.81 -16.49 -6.69
C ALA A 203 -11.70 -17.00 -7.84
N ARG A 204 -12.40 -16.10 -8.54
CA ARG A 204 -13.19 -16.46 -9.72
C ARG A 204 -12.32 -17.01 -10.87
N GLN A 205 -11.20 -16.38 -11.17
CA GLN A 205 -10.25 -16.85 -12.19
C GLN A 205 -9.69 -18.24 -11.84
N ASN A 206 -9.31 -18.46 -10.60
CA ASN A 206 -8.79 -19.75 -10.13
C ASN A 206 -9.88 -20.84 -10.18
N ALA A 207 -11.12 -20.51 -9.80
CA ALA A 207 -12.26 -21.41 -9.86
C ALA A 207 -12.49 -21.89 -11.29
N GLN A 208 -12.49 -20.97 -12.25
CA GLN A 208 -12.63 -21.29 -13.66
C GLN A 208 -11.47 -22.16 -14.19
N ALA A 209 -10.24 -21.84 -13.82
CA ALA A 209 -9.05 -22.59 -14.24
C ALA A 209 -8.99 -24.02 -13.67
N GLN A 210 -9.52 -24.23 -12.47
CA GLN A 210 -9.52 -25.52 -11.77
C GLN A 210 -10.81 -26.35 -11.98
N GLY A 211 -11.85 -25.77 -12.58
CA GLY A 211 -13.15 -26.41 -12.77
C GLY A 211 -13.91 -26.67 -11.45
N ILE A 212 -13.69 -25.84 -10.44
CA ILE A 212 -14.34 -25.90 -9.13
C ILE A 212 -15.10 -24.60 -8.83
N THR A 213 -15.86 -24.58 -7.74
CA THR A 213 -16.62 -23.37 -7.36
C THR A 213 -15.71 -22.29 -6.72
N VAL A 214 -16.18 -21.05 -6.72
CA VAL A 214 -15.48 -19.92 -6.05
C VAL A 214 -15.38 -20.18 -4.54
N GLU A 215 -16.42 -20.77 -3.97
CA GLU A 215 -16.52 -21.15 -2.55
C GLU A 215 -15.47 -22.19 -2.18
N GLU A 216 -15.24 -23.18 -3.03
CA GLU A 216 -14.19 -24.19 -2.84
C GLU A 216 -12.80 -23.56 -2.89
N VAL A 217 -12.53 -22.66 -3.85
CA VAL A 217 -11.26 -21.93 -3.89
C VAL A 217 -11.04 -21.08 -2.63
N LYS A 218 -12.08 -20.39 -2.17
CA LYS A 218 -12.01 -19.60 -0.93
C LYS A 218 -11.76 -20.50 0.29
N ALA A 219 -12.44 -21.63 0.38
CA ALA A 219 -12.24 -22.60 1.45
C ALA A 219 -10.81 -23.16 1.47
N GLN A 220 -10.27 -23.54 0.31
CA GLN A 220 -8.88 -23.99 0.17
C GLN A 220 -7.88 -22.90 0.62
N ASN A 221 -8.09 -21.66 0.18
CA ASN A 221 -7.25 -20.52 0.58
C ASN A 221 -7.28 -20.34 2.10
N ILE A 222 -8.46 -20.37 2.75
CA ILE A 222 -8.60 -20.23 4.19
C ILE A 222 -7.92 -21.41 4.92
N GLN A 223 -8.07 -22.63 4.42
CA GLN A 223 -7.44 -23.81 5.00
C GLN A 223 -5.90 -23.74 5.01
N SER A 224 -5.31 -23.08 4.01
CA SER A 224 -3.86 -22.88 3.94
C SER A 224 -3.32 -21.84 4.93
N ILE A 225 -4.19 -21.00 5.52
CA ILE A 225 -3.81 -19.98 6.50
C ILE A 225 -3.85 -20.58 7.90
N PRO A 226 -2.78 -20.55 8.71
CA PRO A 226 -2.80 -21.08 10.08
C PRO A 226 -3.91 -20.52 10.96
N LEU A 227 -4.18 -19.22 10.94
CA LEU A 227 -5.29 -18.59 11.67
C LEU A 227 -6.69 -18.87 11.08
N LYS A 228 -6.80 -19.67 10.00
CA LYS A 228 -8.06 -20.10 9.38
C LYS A 228 -9.02 -18.95 9.03
N ARG A 229 -8.49 -17.81 8.68
CA ARG A 229 -9.24 -16.66 8.19
C ARG A 229 -8.40 -15.77 7.25
N ILE A 230 -9.08 -15.04 6.38
CA ILE A 230 -8.48 -14.02 5.54
C ILE A 230 -8.46 -12.71 6.33
N ALA A 231 -7.37 -11.93 6.21
CA ALA A 231 -7.27 -10.62 6.83
C ALA A 231 -8.26 -9.62 6.18
N GLN A 232 -8.77 -8.69 6.95
CA GLN A 232 -9.58 -7.58 6.43
C GLN A 232 -8.67 -6.39 6.05
N PRO A 233 -9.02 -5.57 5.05
CA PRO A 233 -8.27 -4.37 4.70
C PRO A 233 -8.01 -3.44 5.88
N GLU A 234 -8.96 -3.36 6.82
CA GLU A 234 -8.90 -2.56 8.03
C GLU A 234 -7.78 -2.99 8.99
N GLU A 235 -7.43 -4.29 9.01
CA GLU A 235 -6.32 -4.80 9.84
C GLU A 235 -4.97 -4.29 9.31
N ILE A 236 -4.83 -4.20 7.98
CA ILE A 236 -3.64 -3.62 7.34
C ILE A 236 -3.60 -2.09 7.56
N ALA A 237 -4.76 -1.44 7.46
CA ALA A 237 -4.90 -0.02 7.70
C ALA A 237 -4.55 0.37 9.15
N ALA A 238 -4.99 -0.41 10.14
CA ALA A 238 -4.66 -0.20 11.55
C ALA A 238 -3.15 -0.27 11.81
N LEU A 239 -2.46 -1.23 11.19
CA LEU A 239 -1.00 -1.32 11.28
C LEU A 239 -0.32 -0.15 10.56
N ALA A 240 -0.82 0.28 9.41
CA ALA A 240 -0.31 1.45 8.71
C ALA A 240 -0.44 2.72 9.57
N LEU A 241 -1.60 2.93 10.22
CA LEU A 241 -1.82 4.02 11.19
C LEU A 241 -0.79 3.97 12.33
N PHE A 242 -0.61 2.80 12.94
CA PHE A 242 0.39 2.63 14.00
C PHE A 242 1.78 3.02 13.51
N LEU A 243 2.22 2.52 12.35
CA LEU A 243 3.55 2.79 11.82
C LEU A 243 3.79 4.26 11.46
N VAL A 244 2.75 5.00 11.07
CA VAL A 244 2.88 6.44 10.80
C VAL A 244 2.64 7.32 12.03
N SER A 245 2.24 6.76 13.16
CA SER A 245 2.04 7.48 14.41
C SER A 245 3.33 7.70 15.19
N ASP A 246 3.29 8.53 16.22
CA ASP A 246 4.39 8.74 17.15
C ASP A 246 4.64 7.50 18.03
N LEU A 247 3.67 6.60 18.15
CA LEU A 247 3.84 5.34 18.89
C LEU A 247 4.90 4.42 18.27
N ALA A 248 5.17 4.59 16.96
CA ALA A 248 6.20 3.85 16.24
C ALA A 248 7.50 4.66 16.04
N ALA A 249 7.78 5.65 16.86
CA ALA A 249 8.90 6.60 16.69
C ALA A 249 10.28 5.93 16.53
N SER A 250 10.48 4.77 17.14
CA SER A 250 11.73 4.00 17.06
C SER A 250 11.71 2.88 16.01
N ILE A 251 10.66 2.81 15.16
CA ILE A 251 10.51 1.75 14.15
C ILE A 251 10.81 2.33 12.79
N THR A 252 11.90 1.89 12.15
CA THR A 252 12.26 2.23 10.76
C THR A 252 13.05 1.10 10.09
N GLY A 253 12.89 0.95 8.79
CA GLY A 253 13.58 -0.07 8.01
C GLY A 253 13.14 -1.51 8.33
N THR A 254 11.94 -1.70 8.88
CA THR A 254 11.40 -3.03 9.18
C THR A 254 10.28 -3.43 8.23
N GLU A 255 10.07 -4.72 8.13
CA GLU A 255 8.88 -5.34 7.54
C GLU A 255 8.04 -5.97 8.64
N ILE A 256 6.74 -5.74 8.60
CA ILE A 256 5.77 -6.43 9.44
C ILE A 256 4.84 -7.25 8.54
N ILE A 257 4.79 -8.55 8.81
CA ILE A 257 3.98 -9.50 8.05
C ILE A 257 2.61 -9.59 8.70
N VAL A 258 1.54 -9.51 7.87
CA VAL A 258 0.14 -9.63 8.30
C VAL A 258 -0.55 -10.67 7.41
N ASP A 259 -0.32 -11.95 7.69
CA ASP A 259 -0.70 -13.06 6.81
C ASP A 259 -1.34 -14.27 7.53
N GLY A 260 -1.67 -14.10 8.80
CA GLY A 260 -2.25 -15.17 9.60
C GLY A 260 -1.31 -16.35 9.86
N GLY A 261 0.01 -16.12 9.79
CA GLY A 261 1.04 -17.14 10.01
C GLY A 261 1.40 -17.96 8.78
N SER A 262 1.04 -17.49 7.57
CA SER A 262 1.27 -18.26 6.32
C SER A 262 2.72 -18.24 5.85
N THR A 263 3.51 -17.23 6.21
CA THR A 263 4.94 -17.14 5.84
C THR A 263 5.76 -18.10 6.69
N PRO A 264 6.46 -19.10 6.10
CA PRO A 264 7.34 -19.97 6.84
C PRO A 264 8.65 -19.27 7.20
N GLY A 265 9.14 -19.52 8.39
CA GLY A 265 10.44 -19.02 8.86
C GLY A 265 10.41 -17.61 9.47
N VAL A 266 11.57 -17.19 9.89
CA VAL A 266 11.84 -15.90 10.53
C VAL A 266 12.50 -14.92 9.57
#